data_e5863363bfd0e6dc5de6012da61c9bd8
#
_entry.id   e5863363bfd0e6dc5de6012da61c9bd8
#
_cell.length_a   1.000
_cell.length_b   1.000
_cell.length_c   1.000
_cell.angle_alpha   90.00
_cell.angle_beta   90.00
_cell.angle_gamma   90.00
#
_symmetry.space_group_name_H-M   'P 1'
#
loop_
_entity.id
_entity.type
_entity.pdbx_description
1 polymer ?
#
loop_
_entity_poly.entity_id
_entity_poly.type
_entity_poly.pdbx_seq_one_letter_code
_entity_poly.pdbx_strand_id
1 'polypeptide(L)'
;SMVNKYTANKRLRSEDAYTPDGRHDMRPEYPSIVYTQILKKIYPDVPVILGGIEASLRRVSHYDYWQDCLRKSILIDSGADLLIYGMGEKPITELCKRMKTLADAIGQPHESAPAESLPVPHDILQTAYITRKGEPMRPSDDTQEKPDIVLHSHETCLKDKKKQAENFRFIEEESNKYEASRI
;
A
#
# COMPACT_ATOMS: atom_id res chain seq x y z
N SER A 1 -0.53 -14.85 1.80
CA SER A 1 -0.21 -14.39 0.45
C SER A 1 -0.31 -15.53 -0.55
N MET A 2 -0.49 -15.21 -1.82
CA MET A 2 -0.63 -16.18 -2.91
C MET A 2 0.54 -17.16 -3.00
N VAL A 3 1.76 -16.71 -2.70
CA VAL A 3 2.98 -17.54 -2.72
C VAL A 3 2.91 -18.70 -1.72
N ASN A 4 2.26 -18.49 -0.58
CA ASN A 4 2.11 -19.56 0.43
C ASN A 4 0.94 -20.50 0.12
N LYS A 5 -0.05 -20.05 -0.65
CA LYS A 5 -1.22 -20.85 -1.04
C LYS A 5 -0.96 -21.70 -2.28
N TYR A 6 -0.20 -21.17 -3.23
CA TYR A 6 0.02 -21.81 -4.52
C TYR A 6 1.51 -22.04 -4.82
N THR A 7 1.77 -23.05 -5.65
CA THR A 7 3.08 -23.24 -6.29
C THR A 7 3.24 -22.27 -7.47
N ALA A 8 4.47 -22.17 -8.02
CA ALA A 8 4.73 -21.36 -9.22
C ALA A 8 3.84 -21.75 -10.42
N ASN A 9 3.45 -23.02 -10.51
CA ASN A 9 2.55 -23.53 -11.55
C ASN A 9 1.05 -23.40 -11.20
N LYS A 10 0.70 -22.48 -10.31
CA LYS A 10 -0.68 -22.22 -9.86
C LYS A 10 -1.40 -23.43 -9.23
N ARG A 11 -0.68 -24.45 -8.77
CA ARG A 11 -1.27 -25.59 -8.05
C ARG A 11 -1.39 -25.25 -6.57
N LEU A 12 -2.53 -25.59 -5.96
CA LEU A 12 -2.71 -25.44 -4.53
C LEU A 12 -1.66 -26.27 -3.78
N ARG A 13 -1.01 -25.68 -2.77
CA ARG A 13 -0.09 -26.38 -1.90
C ARG A 13 -0.85 -27.31 -0.96
N SER A 14 -0.24 -28.43 -0.60
CA SER A 14 -0.82 -29.40 0.35
C SER A 14 -0.79 -28.88 1.80
N GLU A 15 0.10 -27.95 2.10
CA GLU A 15 0.29 -27.37 3.43
C GLU A 15 0.44 -25.87 3.37
N ASP A 16 -0.01 -25.17 4.43
CA ASP A 16 0.21 -23.76 4.65
C ASP A 16 0.79 -23.52 6.04
N ALA A 17 2.06 -23.15 6.11
CA ALA A 17 2.80 -22.94 7.37
C ALA A 17 2.21 -21.86 8.28
N TYR A 18 1.28 -21.04 7.78
CA TYR A 18 0.65 -19.92 8.52
C TYR A 18 -0.78 -20.22 8.97
N THR A 19 -1.21 -21.46 8.88
CA THR A 19 -2.53 -21.90 9.33
C THR A 19 -2.42 -22.95 10.46
N PRO A 20 -3.39 -23.04 11.35
CA PRO A 20 -3.42 -24.10 12.35
C PRO A 20 -3.32 -25.48 11.69
N ASP A 21 -2.50 -26.38 12.26
CA ASP A 21 -2.24 -27.73 11.76
C ASP A 21 -1.69 -27.78 10.32
N GLY A 22 -1.16 -26.67 9.80
CA GLY A 22 -0.66 -26.60 8.42
C GLY A 22 -1.74 -26.76 7.35
N ARG A 23 -3.02 -26.63 7.69
CA ARG A 23 -4.12 -26.86 6.75
C ARG A 23 -4.07 -25.87 5.58
N HIS A 24 -4.09 -26.41 4.36
CA HIS A 24 -4.18 -25.61 3.16
C HIS A 24 -5.57 -24.98 2.97
N ASP A 25 -5.64 -23.97 2.13
CA ASP A 25 -6.90 -23.30 1.70
C ASP A 25 -7.73 -22.64 2.80
N MET A 26 -7.13 -22.38 3.97
CA MET A 26 -7.82 -21.74 5.12
C MET A 26 -7.76 -20.19 5.06
N ARG A 27 -7.01 -19.63 4.14
CA ARG A 27 -6.86 -18.18 3.99
C ARG A 27 -7.46 -17.70 2.67
N PRO A 28 -8.02 -16.48 2.62
CA PRO A 28 -8.49 -15.89 1.36
C PRO A 28 -7.34 -15.73 0.37
N GLU A 29 -7.64 -15.65 -0.93
CA GLU A 29 -6.63 -15.49 -1.99
C GLU A 29 -5.86 -14.19 -1.89
N TYR A 30 -6.53 -13.12 -1.47
CA TYR A 30 -5.96 -11.79 -1.29
C TYR A 30 -6.13 -11.33 0.18
N PRO A 31 -5.38 -11.92 1.13
CA PRO A 31 -5.61 -11.69 2.56
C PRO A 31 -5.52 -10.21 2.94
N SER A 32 -4.55 -9.48 2.40
CA SER A 32 -4.39 -8.05 2.68
C SER A 32 -5.62 -7.25 2.28
N ILE A 33 -6.24 -7.56 1.14
CA ILE A 33 -7.46 -6.90 0.67
C ILE A 33 -8.64 -7.29 1.56
N VAL A 34 -8.87 -8.59 1.73
CA VAL A 34 -10.03 -9.12 2.46
C VAL A 34 -10.00 -8.67 3.92
N TYR A 35 -8.86 -8.78 4.59
CA TYR A 35 -8.75 -8.39 6.01
C TYR A 35 -8.88 -6.89 6.20
N THR A 36 -8.32 -6.07 5.30
CA THR A 36 -8.51 -4.62 5.34
C THR A 36 -9.97 -4.25 5.18
N GLN A 37 -10.68 -4.84 4.21
CA GLN A 37 -12.11 -4.60 4.01
C GLN A 37 -12.95 -5.00 5.23
N ILE A 38 -12.61 -6.11 5.90
CA ILE A 38 -13.27 -6.52 7.15
C ILE A 38 -13.00 -5.49 8.25
N LEU A 39 -11.75 -5.07 8.44
CA LEU A 39 -11.40 -4.07 9.44
C LEU A 39 -12.11 -2.74 9.20
N LYS A 40 -12.11 -2.25 7.96
CA LYS A 40 -12.81 -1.00 7.60
C LYS A 40 -14.33 -1.09 7.77
N LYS A 41 -14.90 -2.30 7.63
CA LYS A 41 -16.33 -2.52 7.90
C LYS A 41 -16.66 -2.50 9.40
N ILE A 42 -15.78 -3.05 10.24
CA ILE A 42 -15.98 -3.13 11.69
C ILE A 42 -15.59 -1.82 12.38
N TYR A 43 -14.50 -1.22 11.92
CA TYR A 43 -13.90 0.00 12.46
C TYR A 43 -13.70 1.04 11.36
N PRO A 44 -14.76 1.70 10.86
CA PRO A 44 -14.68 2.60 9.71
C PRO A 44 -13.77 3.81 9.95
N ASP A 45 -13.70 4.28 11.19
CA ASP A 45 -12.96 5.48 11.57
C ASP A 45 -11.51 5.21 11.98
N VAL A 46 -11.11 3.94 12.09
CA VAL A 46 -9.73 3.56 12.44
C VAL A 46 -8.90 3.47 11.16
N PRO A 47 -7.76 4.21 11.09
CA PRO A 47 -6.86 4.11 9.95
C PRO A 47 -6.27 2.70 9.80
N VAL A 48 -6.32 2.15 8.61
CA VAL A 48 -5.69 0.88 8.26
C VAL A 48 -4.49 1.13 7.37
N ILE A 49 -3.32 0.69 7.84
CA ILE A 49 -2.04 0.89 7.15
C ILE A 49 -1.54 -0.45 6.63
N LEU A 50 -1.31 -0.52 5.33
CA LEU A 50 -0.73 -1.70 4.70
C LEU A 50 0.80 -1.63 4.68
N GLY A 51 1.44 -2.79 4.80
CA GLY A 51 2.89 -2.92 4.69
C GLY A 51 3.29 -4.30 4.19
N GLY A 52 4.61 -4.53 4.13
CA GLY A 52 5.19 -5.78 3.70
C GLY A 52 5.33 -5.92 2.18
N ILE A 53 5.85 -7.08 1.74
CA ILE A 53 6.23 -7.29 0.34
C ILE A 53 5.04 -7.25 -0.63
N GLU A 54 3.90 -7.79 -0.24
CA GLU A 54 2.70 -7.79 -1.10
C GLU A 54 2.21 -6.37 -1.35
N ALA A 55 2.12 -5.55 -0.30
CA ALA A 55 1.73 -4.15 -0.41
C ALA A 55 2.74 -3.36 -1.25
N SER A 56 4.03 -3.56 -1.00
CA SER A 56 5.11 -2.88 -1.76
C SER A 56 5.05 -3.16 -3.26
N LEU A 57 4.84 -4.41 -3.65
CA LEU A 57 4.78 -4.80 -5.07
C LEU A 57 3.48 -4.35 -5.75
N ARG A 58 2.41 -4.15 -4.99
CA ARG A 58 1.07 -3.79 -5.49
C ARG A 58 0.68 -2.33 -5.21
N ARG A 59 1.64 -1.46 -4.85
CA ARG A 59 1.39 -0.05 -4.48
C ARG A 59 0.87 0.82 -5.61
N VAL A 60 1.15 0.45 -6.86
CA VAL A 60 0.67 1.10 -8.08
C VAL A 60 -0.06 0.11 -8.99
N SER A 61 -0.44 0.50 -10.20
CA SER A 61 -0.97 -0.43 -11.20
C SER A 61 0.03 -1.55 -11.49
N HIS A 62 -0.40 -2.79 -11.38
CA HIS A 62 0.49 -3.95 -11.45
C HIS A 62 -0.16 -5.11 -12.20
N TYR A 63 0.67 -5.98 -12.79
CA TYR A 63 0.22 -7.22 -13.39
C TYR A 63 0.04 -8.30 -12.31
N ASP A 64 -1.17 -8.82 -12.20
CA ASP A 64 -1.47 -9.96 -11.34
C ASP A 64 -1.32 -11.27 -12.12
N TYR A 65 -0.23 -11.97 -11.85
CA TYR A 65 0.08 -13.26 -12.49
C TYR A 65 -1.01 -14.32 -12.26
N TRP A 66 -1.66 -14.29 -11.10
CA TRP A 66 -2.64 -15.32 -10.74
C TRP A 66 -3.93 -15.19 -11.53
N GLN A 67 -4.40 -13.96 -11.72
CA GLN A 67 -5.61 -13.64 -12.49
C GLN A 67 -5.31 -13.33 -13.95
N ASP A 68 -4.04 -13.27 -14.35
CA ASP A 68 -3.59 -12.93 -15.70
C ASP A 68 -4.19 -11.59 -16.18
N CYS A 69 -4.18 -10.59 -15.31
CA CYS A 69 -4.73 -9.28 -15.62
C CYS A 69 -3.97 -8.15 -14.95
N LEU A 70 -4.15 -6.93 -15.48
CA LEU A 70 -3.66 -5.72 -14.86
C LEU A 70 -4.65 -5.26 -13.79
N ARG A 71 -4.16 -5.04 -12.56
CA ARG A 71 -4.94 -4.54 -11.43
C ARG A 71 -4.52 -3.13 -11.03
N LYS A 72 -5.43 -2.41 -10.40
CA LYS A 72 -5.15 -1.11 -9.77
C LYS A 72 -4.27 -1.29 -8.53
N SER A 73 -3.86 -0.17 -7.94
CA SER A 73 -3.18 -0.18 -6.64
C SER A 73 -3.97 -0.97 -5.60
N ILE A 74 -3.27 -1.72 -4.75
CA ILE A 74 -3.88 -2.42 -3.61
C ILE A 74 -4.60 -1.48 -2.64
N LEU A 75 -4.21 -0.21 -2.57
CA LEU A 75 -4.92 0.81 -1.79
C LEU A 75 -6.36 0.98 -2.27
N ILE A 76 -6.57 1.00 -3.60
CA ILE A 76 -7.90 1.12 -4.21
C ILE A 76 -8.71 -0.15 -3.94
N ASP A 77 -8.11 -1.32 -4.15
CA ASP A 77 -8.79 -2.61 -4.00
C ASP A 77 -9.14 -2.92 -2.53
N SER A 78 -8.29 -2.52 -1.60
CA SER A 78 -8.47 -2.81 -0.17
C SER A 78 -9.26 -1.74 0.60
N GLY A 79 -9.19 -0.47 0.17
CA GLY A 79 -9.69 0.66 0.91
C GLY A 79 -8.84 1.07 2.12
N ALA A 80 -7.56 0.67 2.14
CA ALA A 80 -6.62 1.12 3.17
C ALA A 80 -6.30 2.61 3.04
N ASP A 81 -5.96 3.25 4.16
CA ASP A 81 -5.72 4.69 4.22
C ASP A 81 -4.30 5.07 3.81
N LEU A 82 -3.34 4.20 4.11
CA LEU A 82 -1.92 4.41 3.81
C LEU A 82 -1.25 3.07 3.49
N LEU A 83 -0.19 3.14 2.70
CA LEU A 83 0.70 2.01 2.45
C LEU A 83 2.14 2.43 2.71
N ILE A 84 2.87 1.59 3.45
CA ILE A 84 4.31 1.73 3.68
C ILE A 84 5.01 0.66 2.84
N TYR A 85 5.97 1.05 2.00
CA TYR A 85 6.69 0.13 1.13
C TYR A 85 8.19 0.08 1.44
N GLY A 86 8.84 -0.99 1.01
CA GLY A 86 10.26 -1.23 1.27
C GLY A 86 10.53 -1.57 2.74
N MET A 87 11.61 -1.03 3.29
CA MET A 87 12.01 -1.21 4.70
C MET A 87 11.17 -0.27 5.57
N GLY A 88 10.18 -0.83 6.25
CA GLY A 88 9.10 -0.08 6.90
C GLY A 88 9.42 0.51 8.28
N GLU A 89 10.58 0.20 8.88
CA GLU A 89 10.89 0.55 10.28
C GLU A 89 10.94 2.07 10.53
N LYS A 90 11.59 2.80 9.63
CA LYS A 90 11.68 4.26 9.73
C LYS A 90 10.33 4.94 9.49
N PRO A 91 9.63 4.68 8.37
CA PRO A 91 8.35 5.33 8.12
C PRO A 91 7.26 4.98 9.15
N ILE A 92 7.19 3.74 9.67
CA ILE A 92 6.22 3.42 10.71
C ILE A 92 6.52 4.15 12.02
N THR A 93 7.81 4.27 12.39
CA THR A 93 8.22 5.01 13.58
C THR A 93 7.86 6.49 13.47
N GLU A 94 8.12 7.09 12.32
CA GLU A 94 7.77 8.49 12.05
C GLU A 94 6.25 8.71 12.05
N LEU A 95 5.51 7.82 11.41
CA LEU A 95 4.06 7.84 11.41
C LEU A 95 3.49 7.81 12.85
N CYS A 96 3.95 6.87 13.68
CA CYS A 96 3.50 6.76 15.06
C CYS A 96 3.81 8.02 15.88
N LYS A 97 5.00 8.62 15.70
CA LYS A 97 5.35 9.88 16.36
C LYS A 97 4.41 11.01 15.98
N ARG A 98 4.15 11.19 14.70
CA ARG A 98 3.25 12.26 14.19
C ARG A 98 1.81 12.04 14.61
N MET A 99 1.31 10.81 14.53
CA MET A 99 -0.05 10.49 15.00
C MET A 99 -0.19 10.76 16.50
N LYS A 100 0.84 10.41 17.31
CA LYS A 100 0.85 10.74 18.73
C LYS A 100 0.80 12.25 18.97
N THR A 101 1.64 13.02 18.27
CA THR A 101 1.62 14.49 18.39
C THR A 101 0.27 15.09 18.00
N LEU A 102 -0.38 14.56 16.98
CA LEU A 102 -1.72 14.99 16.58
C LEU A 102 -2.77 14.65 17.64
N ALA A 103 -2.73 13.44 18.21
CA ALA A 103 -3.62 13.03 19.28
C ALA A 103 -3.44 13.91 20.53
N ASP A 104 -2.21 14.19 20.94
CA ASP A 104 -1.90 15.07 22.06
C ASP A 104 -2.42 16.52 21.82
N ALA A 105 -2.29 17.03 20.60
CA ALA A 105 -2.77 18.36 20.22
C ALA A 105 -4.31 18.49 20.22
N ILE A 106 -5.01 17.40 19.93
CA ILE A 106 -6.49 17.36 19.93
C ILE A 106 -7.03 17.11 21.36
N GLY A 107 -6.16 16.79 22.32
CA GLY A 107 -6.54 16.55 23.71
C GLY A 107 -7.27 15.23 23.94
N GLN A 108 -7.08 14.25 23.07
CA GLN A 108 -7.65 12.92 23.24
C GLN A 108 -6.86 12.13 24.30
N PRO A 109 -7.51 11.64 25.36
CA PRO A 109 -6.85 10.75 26.32
C PRO A 109 -6.53 9.41 25.64
N HIS A 110 -5.32 8.92 25.82
CA HIS A 110 -4.77 7.71 25.20
C HIS A 110 -5.54 6.41 25.46
N GLU A 111 -6.54 6.38 26.33
CA GLU A 111 -7.14 5.12 26.82
C GLU A 111 -8.64 4.93 26.63
N SER A 112 -9.42 5.89 26.17
CA SER A 112 -10.89 5.70 26.19
C SER A 112 -11.76 6.45 25.19
N ALA A 113 -11.21 7.20 24.24
CA ALA A 113 -12.01 7.79 23.19
C ALA A 113 -12.08 6.84 21.98
N PRO A 114 -13.27 6.65 21.34
CA PRO A 114 -13.28 6.13 19.99
C PRO A 114 -12.38 7.03 19.17
N ALA A 115 -11.43 6.43 18.45
CA ALA A 115 -10.53 7.17 17.58
C ALA A 115 -11.38 7.86 16.51
N GLU A 116 -11.87 9.08 16.81
CA GLU A 116 -12.29 9.97 15.75
C GLU A 116 -11.12 10.01 14.77
N SER A 117 -11.38 9.80 13.50
CA SER A 117 -10.37 9.55 12.48
C SER A 117 -9.26 10.60 12.52
N LEU A 118 -8.18 10.28 13.22
CA LEU A 118 -6.98 11.11 13.16
C LEU A 118 -6.52 11.17 11.70
N PRO A 119 -6.30 12.36 11.15
CA PRO A 119 -5.81 12.46 9.78
C PRO A 119 -4.47 11.75 9.67
N VAL A 120 -4.38 10.82 8.74
CA VAL A 120 -3.14 10.07 8.48
C VAL A 120 -2.16 11.00 7.79
N PRO A 121 -0.95 11.22 8.35
CA PRO A 121 0.07 12.02 7.69
C PRO A 121 0.49 11.42 6.35
N HIS A 122 0.44 12.22 5.28
CA HIS A 122 0.80 11.80 3.93
C HIS A 122 2.21 12.25 3.50
N ASP A 123 2.92 12.95 4.37
CA ASP A 123 4.24 13.55 4.10
C ASP A 123 5.43 12.73 4.61
N ILE A 124 5.25 11.44 4.76
CA ILE A 124 6.28 10.51 5.21
C ILE A 124 6.89 9.82 3.99
N LEU A 125 8.21 9.75 3.92
CA LEU A 125 8.91 9.02 2.87
C LEU A 125 8.56 7.52 2.89
N GLN A 126 8.65 6.85 1.75
CA GLN A 126 8.31 5.44 1.59
C GLN A 126 6.84 5.13 1.89
N THR A 127 5.95 6.08 1.68
CA THR A 127 4.50 5.86 1.77
C THR A 127 3.81 6.06 0.42
N ALA A 128 2.67 5.42 0.27
CA ALA A 128 1.74 5.65 -0.83
C ALA A 128 0.34 5.86 -0.26
N TYR A 129 -0.43 6.77 -0.86
CA TYR A 129 -1.78 7.12 -0.45
C TYR A 129 -2.62 7.54 -1.65
N ILE A 130 -3.92 7.64 -1.46
CA ILE A 130 -4.87 8.05 -2.49
C ILE A 130 -5.25 9.51 -2.26
N THR A 131 -5.10 10.34 -3.29
CA THR A 131 -5.63 11.70 -3.33
C THR A 131 -6.87 11.75 -4.20
N ARG A 132 -7.80 12.65 -3.90
CA ARG A 132 -8.91 12.96 -4.77
C ARG A 132 -8.46 13.91 -5.88
N LYS A 133 -9.11 13.80 -7.04
CA LYS A 133 -8.83 14.71 -8.16
C LYS A 133 -9.09 16.17 -7.72
N GLY A 134 -8.04 17.00 -7.80
CA GLY A 134 -8.09 18.41 -7.41
C GLY A 134 -7.59 18.70 -5.98
N GLU A 135 -7.32 17.67 -5.17
CA GLU A 135 -6.57 17.88 -3.94
C GLU A 135 -5.11 18.17 -4.29
N PRO A 136 -4.48 19.17 -3.64
CA PRO A 136 -3.06 19.41 -3.86
C PRO A 136 -2.29 18.15 -3.51
N MET A 137 -1.55 17.62 -4.46
CA MET A 137 -0.48 16.71 -4.11
C MET A 137 0.39 17.48 -3.12
N ARG A 138 0.72 16.83 -2.02
CA ARG A 138 1.52 17.32 -0.92
C ARG A 138 2.40 18.52 -1.27
N PRO A 139 2.49 19.57 -0.42
CA PRO A 139 3.47 20.62 -0.61
C PRO A 139 4.83 19.98 -0.88
N SER A 140 5.43 20.31 -2.00
CA SER A 140 6.81 20.00 -2.23
C SER A 140 7.58 20.57 -1.03
N ASP A 141 8.19 19.70 -0.24
CA ASP A 141 9.25 20.15 0.63
C ASP A 141 10.24 20.80 -0.35
N ASP A 142 10.45 22.12 -0.26
CA ASP A 142 11.28 22.90 -1.20
C ASP A 142 12.73 22.38 -1.30
N THR A 143 13.04 21.33 -0.57
CA THR A 143 14.31 20.61 -0.55
C THR A 143 14.42 19.52 -1.63
N GLN A 144 13.35 19.14 -2.34
CA GLN A 144 13.46 18.16 -3.43
C GLN A 144 13.75 18.84 -4.76
N GLU A 145 15.01 18.84 -5.15
CA GLU A 145 15.50 19.34 -6.44
C GLU A 145 15.02 18.51 -7.65
N LYS A 146 14.37 17.35 -7.44
CA LYS A 146 13.97 16.44 -8.51
C LYS A 146 12.48 16.50 -8.79
N PRO A 147 12.08 16.56 -10.07
CA PRO A 147 10.67 16.55 -10.45
C PRO A 147 10.02 15.22 -10.11
N ASP A 148 8.74 15.25 -9.78
CA ASP A 148 7.92 14.06 -9.61
C ASP A 148 7.78 13.29 -10.92
N ILE A 149 7.76 11.96 -10.84
CA ILE A 149 7.55 11.09 -12.01
C ILE A 149 6.08 10.72 -12.07
N VAL A 150 5.42 11.12 -13.14
CA VAL A 150 4.02 10.78 -13.39
C VAL A 150 3.95 9.52 -14.24
N LEU A 151 3.43 8.45 -13.66
CA LEU A 151 3.21 7.20 -14.36
C LEU A 151 1.98 7.28 -15.30
N HIS A 152 1.97 6.45 -16.34
CA HIS A 152 0.79 6.26 -17.18
C HIS A 152 -0.36 5.70 -16.34
N SER A 153 -1.57 6.19 -16.60
CA SER A 153 -2.76 5.74 -15.88
C SER A 153 -3.04 4.25 -16.10
N HIS A 154 -3.78 3.65 -15.17
CA HIS A 154 -4.21 2.25 -15.28
C HIS A 154 -4.98 2.00 -16.59
N GLU A 155 -5.87 2.91 -16.96
CA GLU A 155 -6.68 2.84 -18.17
C GLU A 155 -5.82 2.89 -19.45
N THR A 156 -4.75 3.68 -19.44
CA THR A 156 -3.77 3.72 -20.54
C THR A 156 -3.00 2.40 -20.63
N CYS A 157 -2.56 1.88 -19.50
CA CYS A 157 -1.83 0.61 -19.44
C CYS A 157 -2.68 -0.60 -19.86
N LEU A 158 -3.98 -0.59 -19.60
CA LEU A 158 -4.91 -1.62 -20.08
C LEU A 158 -5.00 -1.65 -21.61
N LYS A 159 -4.88 -0.49 -22.26
CA LYS A 159 -4.97 -0.38 -23.73
C LYS A 159 -3.63 -0.63 -24.41
N ASP A 160 -2.53 -0.32 -23.76
CA ASP A 160 -1.19 -0.41 -24.32
C ASP A 160 -0.20 -1.02 -23.31
N LYS A 161 0.17 -2.27 -23.56
CA LYS A 161 1.15 -3.02 -22.74
C LYS A 161 2.54 -2.36 -22.68
N LYS A 162 2.92 -1.57 -23.71
CA LYS A 162 4.20 -0.84 -23.71
C LYS A 162 4.21 0.24 -22.63
N LYS A 163 3.05 0.87 -22.37
CA LYS A 163 2.92 1.88 -21.32
C LYS A 163 3.08 1.27 -19.92
N GLN A 164 2.60 0.05 -19.73
CA GLN A 164 2.87 -0.69 -18.49
C GLN A 164 4.36 -1.04 -18.34
N ALA A 165 5.04 -1.41 -19.41
CA ALA A 165 6.47 -1.69 -19.39
C ALA A 165 7.30 -0.41 -19.11
N GLU A 166 6.89 0.74 -19.67
CA GLU A 166 7.49 2.04 -19.35
C GLU A 166 7.34 2.40 -17.87
N ASN A 167 6.14 2.22 -17.29
CA ASN A 167 5.90 2.43 -15.86
C ASN A 167 6.81 1.55 -15.00
N PHE A 168 6.92 0.27 -15.35
CA PHE A 168 7.79 -0.66 -14.64
C PHE A 168 9.25 -0.21 -14.68
N ARG A 169 9.73 0.23 -15.86
CA ARG A 169 11.09 0.76 -16.00
C ARG A 169 11.33 1.97 -15.10
N PHE A 170 10.41 2.94 -15.06
CA PHE A 170 10.54 4.11 -14.19
C PHE A 170 10.61 3.71 -12.71
N ILE A 171 9.76 2.77 -12.28
CA ILE A 171 9.75 2.28 -10.90
C ILE A 171 11.08 1.59 -10.55
N GLU A 172 11.62 0.76 -11.44
CA GLU A 172 12.89 0.06 -11.24
C GLU A 172 14.07 1.03 -11.22
N GLU A 173 14.11 1.98 -12.14
CA GLU A 173 15.16 3.00 -12.21
C GLU A 173 15.20 3.84 -10.91
N GLU A 174 14.05 4.23 -10.37
CA GLU A 174 13.98 4.99 -9.13
C GLU A 174 14.26 4.13 -7.90
N SER A 175 13.82 2.88 -7.88
CA SER A 175 14.06 1.96 -6.75
C SER A 175 15.53 1.69 -6.49
N ASN A 176 16.39 1.86 -7.49
CA ASN A 176 17.83 1.64 -7.40
C ASN A 176 18.64 2.92 -7.09
N LYS A 177 18.00 4.07 -6.95
CA LYS A 177 18.66 5.34 -6.62
C LYS A 177 18.68 5.57 -5.11
N TYR A 178 19.80 6.11 -4.61
CA TYR A 178 19.90 6.54 -3.21
C TYR A 178 18.95 7.71 -2.90
N GLU A 179 18.87 8.66 -3.84
CA GLU A 179 17.94 9.78 -3.82
C GLU A 179 16.95 9.63 -4.99
N ALA A 180 15.85 8.92 -4.74
CA ALA A 180 14.83 8.69 -5.75
C ALA A 180 13.87 9.88 -5.88
N SER A 181 13.34 10.08 -7.09
CA SER A 181 12.19 10.97 -7.32
C SER A 181 10.92 10.33 -6.74
N ARG A 182 9.92 11.16 -6.45
CA ARG A 182 8.57 10.66 -6.14
C ARG A 182 7.91 10.10 -7.40
N ILE A 183 7.12 9.06 -7.20
CA ILE A 183 6.31 8.42 -8.24
C ILE A 183 4.86 8.54 -7.87
#